data_712d5ae5da15051dc1fe0ae7a8f10cba
#
_entry.id   712d5ae5da15051dc1fe0ae7a8f10cba
#
_cell.length_a   1.000
_cell.length_b   1.000
_cell.length_c   1.000
_cell.angle_alpha   90.00
_cell.angle_beta   90.00
_cell.angle_gamma   90.00
#
_symmetry.space_group_name_H-M   'P 1'
#
loop_
_entity.id
_entity.type
_entity.pdbx_description
1 polymer ?
#
loop_
_entity_poly.entity_id
_entity_poly.type
_entity_poly.pdbx_seq_one_letter_code
_entity_poly.pdbx_strand_id
1 'polypeptide(L)'
;MVFQDHRLLFDRSVHDNVALPLVMAGYSPRESQRRVRAALDKVGLLALERANPASLSGGEQQRVGIARAVVAKPEFLIADEPTGNLDPALSSEIMSLFEAFNQVGVTVLVATHDLPLISRLRHRILTLSSGNLAGPESG
;
A
#
# COMPACT_ATOMS: atom_id res chain seq x y z
N MET A 1 1.65 5.17 -5.92
CA MET A 1 2.39 5.58 -4.72
C MET A 1 1.49 5.52 -3.49
N VAL A 2 2.01 5.07 -2.37
CA VAL A 2 1.28 5.01 -1.10
C VAL A 2 1.79 6.12 -0.19
N PHE A 3 0.89 6.95 0.32
CA PHE A 3 1.23 8.11 1.16
C PHE A 3 0.79 7.89 2.61
N GLN A 4 1.49 8.52 3.53
CA GLN A 4 1.17 8.50 4.96
C GLN A 4 -0.22 9.09 5.24
N ASP A 5 -0.64 10.09 4.49
CA ASP A 5 -1.94 10.76 4.63
C ASP A 5 -3.05 10.08 3.84
N HIS A 6 -2.77 8.93 3.23
CA HIS A 6 -3.65 8.05 2.47
C HIS A 6 -4.21 8.64 1.17
N ARG A 7 -4.51 9.91 1.09
CA ARG A 7 -5.04 10.63 -0.08
C ARG A 7 -6.25 9.97 -0.73
N LEU A 8 -7.17 9.51 0.10
CA LEU A 8 -8.41 8.89 -0.36
C LEU A 8 -9.46 9.95 -0.66
N LEU A 9 -10.37 9.61 -1.57
CA LEU A 9 -11.50 10.46 -1.89
C LEU A 9 -12.67 10.10 -0.97
N PHE A 10 -13.12 11.05 -0.18
CA PHE A 10 -14.15 10.80 0.84
C PHE A 10 -15.59 11.00 0.33
N ASP A 11 -15.74 11.37 -0.93
CA ASP A 11 -17.03 11.44 -1.61
C ASP A 11 -17.36 10.16 -2.38
N ARG A 12 -16.52 9.13 -2.25
CA ARG A 12 -16.65 7.85 -2.96
C ARG A 12 -16.44 6.69 -2.02
N SER A 13 -16.99 5.51 -2.39
CA SER A 13 -16.80 4.29 -1.62
C SER A 13 -15.35 3.80 -1.65
N VAL A 14 -15.04 2.85 -0.77
CA VAL A 14 -13.76 2.13 -0.79
C VAL A 14 -13.54 1.50 -2.18
N HIS A 15 -14.56 0.82 -2.71
CA HIS A 15 -14.49 0.21 -4.04
C HIS A 15 -14.10 1.23 -5.11
N ASP A 16 -14.76 2.38 -5.16
CA ASP A 16 -14.51 3.37 -6.19
C ASP A 16 -13.14 4.03 -6.05
N ASN A 17 -12.66 4.19 -4.82
CA ASN A 17 -11.28 4.66 -4.59
C ASN A 17 -10.26 3.71 -5.22
N VAL A 18 -10.41 2.42 -4.98
CA VAL A 18 -9.48 1.41 -5.51
C VAL A 18 -9.62 1.29 -7.02
N ALA A 19 -10.84 1.45 -7.57
CA ALA A 19 -11.10 1.33 -8.99
C ALA A 19 -10.51 2.48 -9.82
N LEU A 20 -10.19 3.61 -9.21
CA LEU A 20 -9.82 4.82 -9.92
C LEU A 20 -8.71 4.63 -10.96
N PRO A 21 -7.57 3.97 -10.64
CA PRO A 21 -6.52 3.73 -11.66
C PRO A 21 -7.01 2.89 -12.83
N LEU A 22 -7.91 1.95 -12.60
CA LEU A 22 -8.45 1.09 -13.65
C LEU A 22 -9.39 1.86 -14.58
N VAL A 23 -10.25 2.71 -14.00
CA VAL A 23 -11.14 3.57 -14.78
C VAL A 23 -10.31 4.50 -15.66
N MET A 24 -9.27 5.11 -15.11
CA MET A 24 -8.39 5.99 -15.88
C MET A 24 -7.62 5.27 -16.98
N ALA A 25 -7.32 3.99 -16.78
CA ALA A 25 -6.64 3.17 -17.77
C ALA A 25 -7.59 2.59 -18.84
N GLY A 26 -8.90 2.83 -18.71
CA GLY A 26 -9.88 2.40 -19.71
C GLY A 26 -10.40 0.98 -19.56
N TYR A 27 -10.21 0.35 -18.40
CA TYR A 27 -10.77 -0.99 -18.14
C TYR A 27 -12.30 -0.94 -18.12
N SER A 28 -12.93 -2.02 -18.61
CA SER A 28 -14.38 -2.14 -18.55
C SER A 28 -14.86 -2.20 -17.09
N PRO A 29 -16.12 -1.79 -16.81
CA PRO A 29 -16.65 -1.90 -15.45
C PRO A 29 -16.59 -3.30 -14.88
N ARG A 30 -16.84 -4.31 -15.68
CA ARG A 30 -16.80 -5.72 -15.26
C ARG A 30 -15.40 -6.16 -14.85
N GLU A 31 -14.41 -5.83 -15.68
CA GLU A 31 -13.02 -6.16 -15.39
C GLU A 31 -12.50 -5.36 -14.19
N SER A 32 -12.87 -4.09 -14.09
CA SER A 32 -12.50 -3.25 -12.96
C SER A 32 -13.04 -3.83 -11.64
N GLN A 33 -14.32 -4.23 -11.63
CA GLN A 33 -14.93 -4.83 -10.44
C GLN A 33 -14.18 -6.08 -10.00
N ARG A 34 -13.85 -6.95 -10.93
CA ARG A 34 -13.12 -8.19 -10.64
C ARG A 34 -11.76 -7.91 -10.00
N ARG A 35 -11.02 -6.96 -10.57
CA ARG A 35 -9.69 -6.61 -10.07
C ARG A 35 -9.73 -5.90 -8.73
N VAL A 36 -10.69 -5.01 -8.55
CA VAL A 36 -10.87 -4.30 -7.28
C VAL A 36 -11.18 -5.26 -6.15
N ARG A 37 -12.11 -6.19 -6.38
CA ARG A 37 -12.48 -7.16 -5.35
C ARG A 37 -11.32 -8.07 -4.98
N ALA A 38 -10.53 -8.49 -5.96
CA ALA A 38 -9.33 -9.28 -5.72
C ALA A 38 -8.31 -8.50 -4.87
N ALA A 39 -8.09 -7.23 -5.19
CA ALA A 39 -7.16 -6.38 -4.43
C ALA A 39 -7.64 -6.15 -3.00
N LEU A 40 -8.94 -5.87 -2.81
CA LEU A 40 -9.52 -5.67 -1.48
C LEU A 40 -9.45 -6.95 -0.64
N ASP A 41 -9.70 -8.10 -1.25
CA ASP A 41 -9.57 -9.38 -0.55
C ASP A 41 -8.14 -9.59 -0.07
N LYS A 42 -7.17 -9.25 -0.88
CA LYS A 42 -5.75 -9.41 -0.53
C LYS A 42 -5.34 -8.56 0.67
N VAL A 43 -5.92 -7.39 0.83
CA VAL A 43 -5.64 -6.51 1.99
C VAL A 43 -6.65 -6.71 3.13
N GLY A 44 -7.57 -7.68 3.00
CA GLY A 44 -8.51 -8.02 4.07
C GLY A 44 -9.69 -7.07 4.22
N LEU A 45 -10.04 -6.31 3.18
CA LEU A 45 -11.08 -5.29 3.24
C LEU A 45 -12.28 -5.54 2.32
N LEU A 46 -12.42 -6.74 1.77
CA LEU A 46 -13.50 -7.01 0.82
C LEU A 46 -14.89 -6.72 1.41
N ALA A 47 -15.10 -7.02 2.69
CA ALA A 47 -16.37 -6.78 3.37
C ALA A 47 -16.71 -5.29 3.49
N LEU A 48 -15.71 -4.41 3.33
CA LEU A 48 -15.87 -2.95 3.47
C LEU A 48 -15.90 -2.23 2.12
N GLU A 49 -16.08 -2.97 1.02
CA GLU A 49 -15.98 -2.37 -0.31
C GLU A 49 -16.98 -1.24 -0.57
N ARG A 50 -18.13 -1.27 0.08
CA ARG A 50 -19.17 -0.25 -0.10
C ARG A 50 -19.14 0.84 0.96
N ALA A 51 -18.23 0.72 1.93
CA ALA A 51 -18.13 1.70 3.00
C ALA A 51 -17.49 3.01 2.48
N ASN A 52 -17.77 4.09 3.20
CA ASN A 52 -17.08 5.35 2.96
C ASN A 52 -15.74 5.31 3.71
N PRO A 53 -14.63 5.73 3.08
CA PRO A 53 -13.33 5.72 3.76
C PRO A 53 -13.29 6.50 5.07
N ALA A 54 -14.14 7.52 5.24
CA ALA A 54 -14.19 8.29 6.47
C ALA A 54 -14.62 7.45 7.68
N SER A 55 -15.33 6.33 7.45
CA SER A 55 -15.78 5.44 8.53
C SER A 55 -14.72 4.41 8.94
N LEU A 56 -13.60 4.36 8.25
CA LEU A 56 -12.55 3.37 8.47
C LEU A 56 -11.52 3.86 9.47
N SER A 57 -10.84 2.92 10.14
CA SER A 57 -9.67 3.21 10.96
C SER A 57 -8.50 3.70 10.10
N GLY A 58 -7.47 4.28 10.75
CA GLY A 58 -6.27 4.70 10.04
C GLY A 58 -5.58 3.56 9.31
N GLY A 59 -5.48 2.39 9.95
CA GLY A 59 -4.89 1.19 9.34
C GLY A 59 -5.70 0.69 8.15
N GLU A 60 -7.03 0.72 8.26
CA GLU A 60 -7.90 0.33 7.16
C GLU A 60 -7.79 1.31 5.99
N GLN A 61 -7.76 2.61 6.25
CA GLN A 61 -7.54 3.61 5.21
C GLN A 61 -6.20 3.40 4.51
N GLN A 62 -5.16 3.08 5.25
CA GLN A 62 -3.85 2.79 4.68
C GLN A 62 -3.91 1.58 3.77
N ARG A 63 -4.63 0.52 4.15
CA ARG A 63 -4.80 -0.66 3.30
C ARG A 63 -5.59 -0.36 2.04
N VAL A 64 -6.58 0.52 2.10
CA VAL A 64 -7.28 0.98 0.90
C VAL A 64 -6.30 1.66 -0.06
N GLY A 65 -5.44 2.52 0.45
CA GLY A 65 -4.39 3.16 -0.35
C GLY A 65 -3.45 2.16 -1.00
N ILE A 66 -3.07 1.11 -0.28
CA ILE A 66 -2.22 0.05 -0.81
C ILE A 66 -2.96 -0.72 -1.92
N ALA A 67 -4.21 -1.09 -1.69
CA ALA A 67 -5.00 -1.79 -2.70
C ALA A 67 -5.13 -0.97 -3.98
N ARG A 68 -5.38 0.34 -3.85
CA ARG A 68 -5.44 1.25 -5.00
C ARG A 68 -4.11 1.30 -5.75
N ALA A 69 -3.00 1.32 -5.03
CA ALA A 69 -1.69 1.38 -5.64
C ALA A 69 -1.33 0.12 -6.43
N VAL A 70 -1.84 -1.05 -6.02
CA VAL A 70 -1.45 -2.33 -6.64
C VAL A 70 -2.50 -2.92 -7.57
N VAL A 71 -3.71 -2.35 -7.62
CA VAL A 71 -4.83 -2.94 -8.37
C VAL A 71 -4.53 -3.05 -9.87
N ALA A 72 -3.75 -2.14 -10.43
CA ALA A 72 -3.36 -2.15 -11.84
C ALA A 72 -2.10 -2.98 -12.10
N LYS A 73 -1.61 -3.72 -11.12
CA LYS A 73 -0.41 -4.56 -11.20
C LYS A 73 0.82 -3.78 -11.67
N PRO A 74 1.25 -2.75 -10.93
CA PRO A 74 2.42 -1.97 -11.32
C PRO A 74 3.69 -2.80 -11.19
N GLU A 75 4.72 -2.42 -11.94
CA GLU A 75 6.06 -3.01 -11.75
C GLU A 75 6.73 -2.47 -10.49
N PHE A 76 6.38 -1.27 -10.11
CA PHE A 76 6.94 -0.53 -8.97
C PHE A 76 5.86 -0.09 -8.00
N LEU A 77 6.14 -0.25 -6.71
CA LEU A 77 5.34 0.34 -5.64
C LEU A 77 6.28 1.17 -4.77
N ILE A 78 5.97 2.46 -4.64
CA ILE A 78 6.74 3.36 -3.79
C ILE A 78 5.87 3.77 -2.61
N ALA A 79 6.37 3.53 -1.40
CA ALA A 79 5.67 3.87 -0.18
C ALA A 79 6.51 4.82 0.66
N ASP A 80 5.94 5.97 1.03
CA ASP A 80 6.60 6.99 1.84
C ASP A 80 5.97 6.99 3.23
N GLU A 81 6.75 6.55 4.23
CA GLU A 81 6.31 6.40 5.63
C GLU A 81 4.96 5.68 5.74
N PRO A 82 4.81 4.49 5.12
CA PRO A 82 3.50 3.82 5.03
C PRO A 82 2.97 3.36 6.40
N THR A 83 3.83 3.28 7.39
CA THR A 83 3.47 2.84 8.74
C THR A 83 3.43 4.00 9.74
N GLY A 84 3.54 5.25 9.27
CA GLY A 84 3.51 6.42 10.14
C GLY A 84 2.21 6.50 10.93
N ASN A 85 2.30 6.74 12.24
CA ASN A 85 1.17 6.88 13.15
C ASN A 85 0.35 5.59 13.37
N LEU A 86 0.87 4.42 12.95
CA LEU A 86 0.24 3.13 13.21
C LEU A 86 0.92 2.45 14.38
N ASP A 87 0.16 1.62 15.11
CA ASP A 87 0.76 0.82 16.17
C ASP A 87 1.65 -0.30 15.59
N PRO A 88 2.52 -0.92 16.40
CA PRO A 88 3.45 -1.93 15.88
C PRO A 88 2.79 -3.12 15.20
N ALA A 89 1.63 -3.55 15.67
CA ALA A 89 0.93 -4.69 15.06
C ALA A 89 0.42 -4.34 13.67
N LEU A 90 -0.19 -3.16 13.52
CA LEU A 90 -0.67 -2.69 12.21
C LEU A 90 0.50 -2.42 11.26
N SER A 91 1.60 -1.87 11.77
CA SER A 91 2.80 -1.65 10.96
C SER A 91 3.33 -2.96 10.39
N SER A 92 3.37 -4.01 11.22
CA SER A 92 3.82 -5.33 10.76
C SER A 92 2.89 -5.91 9.69
N GLU A 93 1.58 -5.73 9.84
CA GLU A 93 0.62 -6.17 8.82
C GLU A 93 0.83 -5.47 7.48
N ILE A 94 1.04 -4.15 7.50
CA ILE A 94 1.29 -3.37 6.30
C ILE A 94 2.57 -3.84 5.61
N MET A 95 3.63 -4.05 6.37
CA MET A 95 4.90 -4.50 5.79
C MET A 95 4.80 -5.92 5.25
N SER A 96 4.00 -6.78 5.87
CA SER A 96 3.74 -8.13 5.34
C SER A 96 3.05 -8.08 3.99
N LEU A 97 2.14 -7.13 3.79
CA LEU A 97 1.51 -6.92 2.48
C LEU A 97 2.54 -6.51 1.43
N PHE A 98 3.46 -5.62 1.76
CA PHE A 98 4.53 -5.24 0.83
C PHE A 98 5.42 -6.41 0.48
N GLU A 99 5.76 -7.27 1.45
CA GLU A 99 6.53 -8.48 1.17
C GLU A 99 5.78 -9.41 0.23
N ALA A 100 4.48 -9.60 0.43
CA ALA A 100 3.66 -10.43 -0.43
C ALA A 100 3.65 -9.92 -1.86
N PHE A 101 3.53 -8.60 -2.06
CA PHE A 101 3.59 -8.02 -3.40
C PHE A 101 4.98 -8.19 -4.03
N ASN A 102 6.03 -8.05 -3.26
CA ASN A 102 7.39 -8.25 -3.75
C ASN A 102 7.60 -9.69 -4.23
N GLN A 103 7.05 -10.66 -3.50
CA GLN A 103 7.16 -12.07 -3.86
C GLN A 103 6.48 -12.41 -5.19
N VAL A 104 5.48 -11.64 -5.59
CA VAL A 104 4.79 -11.87 -6.88
C VAL A 104 5.31 -10.97 -8.00
N GLY A 105 6.48 -10.37 -7.82
CA GLY A 105 7.18 -9.65 -8.88
C GLY A 105 7.05 -8.14 -8.86
N VAL A 106 6.41 -7.56 -7.86
CA VAL A 106 6.35 -6.10 -7.71
C VAL A 106 7.60 -5.61 -6.98
N THR A 107 8.31 -4.65 -7.57
CA THR A 107 9.43 -4.01 -6.88
C THR A 107 8.88 -3.01 -5.88
N VAL A 108 9.19 -3.19 -4.60
CA VAL A 108 8.68 -2.33 -3.53
C VAL A 108 9.82 -1.51 -2.96
N LEU A 109 9.62 -0.19 -2.94
CA LEU A 109 10.56 0.76 -2.35
C LEU A 109 9.85 1.47 -1.20
N VAL A 110 10.38 1.32 0.01
CA VAL A 110 9.78 1.91 1.22
C VAL A 110 10.75 2.92 1.82
N ALA A 111 10.27 4.14 2.02
CA ALA A 111 11.01 5.16 2.75
C ALA A 111 10.44 5.24 4.16
N THR A 112 11.24 4.95 5.18
CA THR A 112 10.78 4.92 6.56
C THR A 112 11.91 5.25 7.53
N HIS A 113 11.55 5.80 8.70
CA HIS A 113 12.44 6.01 9.84
C HIS A 113 12.25 4.94 10.92
N ASP A 114 11.36 3.99 10.72
CA ASP A 114 11.06 2.97 11.72
C ASP A 114 12.16 1.92 11.76
N LEU A 115 13.20 2.18 12.56
CA LEU A 115 14.36 1.29 12.67
C LEU A 115 14.01 -0.10 13.20
N PRO A 116 13.15 -0.26 14.23
CA PRO A 116 12.73 -1.60 14.65
C PRO A 116 12.05 -2.39 13.56
N LEU A 117 11.27 -1.73 12.70
CA LEU A 117 10.61 -2.38 11.58
C LEU A 117 11.62 -2.79 10.52
N ILE A 118 12.55 -1.90 10.18
CA ILE A 118 13.60 -2.17 9.20
C ILE A 118 14.43 -3.39 9.61
N SER A 119 14.76 -3.51 10.90
CA SER A 119 15.59 -4.62 11.39
C SER A 119 14.91 -5.98 11.29
N ARG A 120 13.59 -6.03 11.17
CA ARG A 120 12.83 -7.28 10.98
C ARG A 120 12.80 -7.73 9.53
N LEU A 121 13.08 -6.82 8.60
CA LEU A 121 13.02 -7.11 7.16
C LEU A 121 14.35 -7.67 6.71
N ARG A 122 14.30 -8.75 5.92
CA ARG A 122 15.50 -9.37 5.35
C ARG A 122 15.68 -8.94 3.91
N HIS A 123 15.58 -7.65 3.68
CA HIS A 123 15.68 -7.06 2.36
C HIS A 123 16.87 -6.14 2.27
N ARG A 124 17.23 -5.80 1.03
CA ARG A 124 18.30 -4.85 0.79
C ARG A 124 17.88 -3.48 1.30
N ILE A 125 18.74 -2.89 2.14
CA ILE A 125 18.50 -1.60 2.75
C ILE A 125 19.49 -0.60 2.18
N LEU A 126 18.98 0.54 1.72
CA LEU A 126 19.79 1.68 1.30
C LEU A 126 19.56 2.81 2.29
N THR A 127 20.66 3.37 2.79
CA THR A 127 20.60 4.47 3.76
C THR A 127 21.00 5.77 3.08
N LEU A 128 20.17 6.80 3.24
CA LEU A 128 20.48 8.16 2.80
C LEU A 128 20.90 8.98 4.00
N SER A 129 22.05 9.60 3.93
CA SER A 129 22.57 10.49 4.97
C SER A 129 22.99 11.81 4.33
N SER A 130 22.42 12.90 4.85
CA SER A 130 22.69 14.26 4.30
C SER A 130 22.45 14.34 2.79
N GLY A 131 21.47 13.62 2.29
CA GLY A 131 21.12 13.60 0.88
C GLY A 131 22.00 12.71 0.01
N ASN A 132 22.96 12.00 0.60
CA ASN A 132 23.85 11.09 -0.12
C ASN A 132 23.53 9.64 0.20
N LEU A 133 23.64 8.77 -0.82
CA LEU A 133 23.43 7.35 -0.63
C LEU A 133 24.65 6.74 0.06
N ALA A 134 24.43 6.13 1.23
CA ALA A 134 25.51 5.56 2.05
C ALA A 134 25.88 4.13 1.65
N GLY A 135 25.15 3.52 0.74
CA GLY A 135 25.39 2.16 0.29
C GLY A 135 24.39 1.15 0.86
N PRO A 136 24.38 -0.07 0.29
CA PRO A 136 23.42 -1.09 0.72
C PRO A 136 23.87 -1.78 2.01
N GLU A 137 22.85 -2.09 2.85
CA GLU A 137 23.01 -2.92 4.03
C GLU A 137 22.09 -4.11 3.91
N SER A 138 22.52 -5.27 4.43
CA SER A 138 21.69 -6.47 4.50
C SER A 138 21.09 -6.59 5.87
N GLY A 139 19.77 -6.56 5.95
CA GLY A 139 19.06 -6.67 7.21
C GLY A 139 18.71 -8.10 7.58
#